data_14cc99d1cb68f0eaf27f3ef66c6aa58e
#
_entry.id   14cc99d1cb68f0eaf27f3ef66c6aa58e
#
_cell.length_a   1.000
_cell.length_b   1.000
_cell.length_c   1.000
_cell.angle_alpha   90.00
_cell.angle_beta   90.00
_cell.angle_gamma   90.00
#
_symmetry.space_group_name_H-M   'P 1'
#
loop_
_entity.id
_entity.type
_entity.pdbx_description
1 polymer ?
#
loop_
_entity_poly.entity_id
_entity_poly.type
_entity_poly.pdbx_seq_one_letter_code
_entity_poly.pdbx_strand_id
1 'polypeptide(L)'
;TIVIAHRLSTIENADQIVVLDNGFISQQGKHSDLLEEEGIYASLYKNVPIESKKSSSTSLQKVSYLQPIDDVENNSSFVINAWYQKHLWLYLLLPFSWIFTFLTNRRRRKYLKNQISSFKTDTPVVVVGNINIGGTGKTPLVKYIASKLKDRGLKVGIVSRGYGGNFSGTLRVDDNTEYKKSGDEAQMLANLNAPLYLDKNRPRAIQNLINENDCDVILSDDGLQHYKMHRDIEIIVIDGFRRLGNGLTFPAGPLRESSKSCLLYTSDAADEKR
;
A
#
# COMPACT_ATOMS: atom_id res chain seq x y z
N THR A 1 -9.85 -7.38 -7.48
CA THR A 1 -9.34 -6.29 -6.60
C THR A 1 -9.03 -6.88 -5.23
N ILE A 2 -7.87 -6.59 -4.66
CA ILE A 2 -7.52 -6.97 -3.29
C ILE A 2 -7.66 -5.72 -2.42
N VAL A 3 -8.48 -5.79 -1.37
CA VAL A 3 -8.71 -4.70 -0.43
C VAL A 3 -8.31 -5.15 0.96
N ILE A 4 -7.40 -4.41 1.61
CA ILE A 4 -7.12 -4.60 3.03
C ILE A 4 -8.07 -3.66 3.78
N ALA A 5 -9.07 -4.23 4.44
CA ALA A 5 -10.14 -3.48 5.07
C ALA A 5 -10.02 -3.44 6.59
N HIS A 6 -10.39 -2.28 7.15
CA HIS A 6 -10.47 -2.03 8.59
C HIS A 6 -11.91 -1.78 9.05
N ARG A 7 -12.86 -1.76 8.12
CA ARG A 7 -14.29 -1.80 8.43
C ARG A 7 -14.84 -3.08 7.85
N LEU A 8 -15.40 -3.90 8.69
CA LEU A 8 -16.02 -5.16 8.29
C LEU A 8 -17.14 -4.94 7.27
N SER A 9 -17.90 -3.85 7.38
CA SER A 9 -18.92 -3.45 6.40
C SER A 9 -18.37 -3.19 4.98
N THR A 10 -17.07 -3.01 4.82
CA THR A 10 -16.45 -2.79 3.50
C THR A 10 -16.17 -4.10 2.76
N ILE A 11 -16.14 -5.21 3.50
CA ILE A 11 -15.77 -6.53 2.98
C ILE A 11 -16.92 -7.55 3.05
N GLU A 12 -18.09 -7.14 3.53
CA GLU A 12 -19.28 -8.02 3.61
C GLU A 12 -19.65 -8.62 2.25
N ASN A 13 -19.46 -7.85 1.16
CA ASN A 13 -19.73 -8.28 -0.21
C ASN A 13 -18.50 -8.79 -0.97
N ALA A 14 -17.39 -9.06 -0.28
CA ALA A 14 -16.19 -9.60 -0.91
C ALA A 14 -16.41 -11.06 -1.33
N ASP A 15 -15.91 -11.44 -2.50
CA ASP A 15 -15.97 -12.84 -2.97
C ASP A 15 -15.19 -13.77 -2.06
N GLN A 16 -14.14 -13.26 -1.42
CA GLN A 16 -13.29 -13.99 -0.48
C GLN A 16 -12.68 -13.03 0.53
N ILE A 17 -12.72 -13.41 1.80
CA ILE A 17 -12.10 -12.70 2.91
C ILE A 17 -10.96 -13.58 3.43
N VAL A 18 -9.80 -12.98 3.66
CA VAL A 18 -8.64 -13.62 4.27
C VAL A 18 -8.32 -12.88 5.56
N VAL A 19 -8.36 -13.57 6.67
CA VAL A 19 -8.02 -13.05 7.99
C VAL A 19 -6.56 -13.40 8.29
N LEU A 20 -5.77 -12.37 8.55
CA LEU A 20 -4.36 -12.53 8.92
C LEU A 20 -4.19 -12.30 10.43
N ASP A 21 -3.53 -13.22 11.08
CA ASP A 21 -3.09 -13.09 12.47
C ASP A 21 -1.61 -13.42 12.59
N ASN A 22 -0.84 -12.53 13.20
CA ASN A 22 0.61 -12.67 13.37
C ASN A 22 1.38 -13.03 12.07
N GLY A 23 0.89 -12.55 10.91
CA GLY A 23 1.50 -12.79 9.60
C GLY A 23 1.12 -14.12 8.94
N PHE A 24 0.23 -14.90 9.55
CA PHE A 24 -0.30 -16.14 8.99
C PHE A 24 -1.78 -15.99 8.64
N ILE A 25 -2.25 -16.76 7.64
CA ILE A 25 -3.68 -16.86 7.35
C ILE A 25 -4.32 -17.65 8.48
N SER A 26 -5.17 -16.99 9.27
CA SER A 26 -5.93 -17.58 10.38
C SER A 26 -7.26 -18.14 9.89
N GLN A 27 -7.98 -17.40 9.05
CA GLN A 27 -9.27 -17.81 8.51
C GLN A 27 -9.40 -17.33 7.06
N GLN A 28 -10.17 -18.05 6.26
CA GLN A 28 -10.42 -17.69 4.86
C GLN A 28 -11.79 -18.20 4.43
N GLY A 29 -12.63 -17.33 3.85
CA GLY A 29 -13.97 -17.71 3.42
C GLY A 29 -14.79 -16.51 2.96
N LYS A 30 -16.09 -16.71 2.77
CA LYS A 30 -17.05 -15.62 2.55
C LYS A 30 -17.48 -15.03 3.91
N HIS A 31 -18.05 -13.85 3.87
CA HIS A 31 -18.56 -13.16 5.05
C HIS A 31 -19.53 -14.03 5.88
N SER A 32 -20.50 -14.65 5.21
CA SER A 32 -21.47 -15.56 5.86
C SER A 32 -20.80 -16.71 6.61
N ASP A 33 -19.87 -17.36 5.94
CA ASP A 33 -19.21 -18.58 6.44
C ASP A 33 -18.31 -18.25 7.65
N LEU A 34 -17.57 -17.13 7.55
CA LEU A 34 -16.68 -16.66 8.63
C LEU A 34 -17.43 -16.09 9.84
N LEU A 35 -18.71 -15.72 9.70
CA LEU A 35 -19.54 -15.33 10.84
C LEU A 35 -20.09 -16.52 11.62
N GLU A 36 -20.32 -17.64 10.94
CA GLU A 36 -20.80 -18.88 11.55
C GLU A 36 -19.64 -19.65 12.22
N GLU A 37 -18.42 -19.47 11.71
CA GLU A 37 -17.22 -20.07 12.27
C GLU A 37 -16.77 -19.32 13.54
N GLU A 38 -16.55 -20.05 14.65
CA GLU A 38 -15.94 -19.45 15.84
C GLU A 38 -14.48 -19.08 15.54
N GLY A 39 -14.18 -17.77 15.47
CA GLY A 39 -12.83 -17.31 15.17
C GLY A 39 -12.62 -15.81 15.30
N ILE A 40 -11.44 -15.36 14.86
CA ILE A 40 -11.04 -13.95 14.94
C ILE A 40 -12.02 -13.06 14.17
N TYR A 41 -12.49 -13.51 12.99
CA TYR A 41 -13.41 -12.73 12.18
C TYR A 41 -14.75 -12.48 12.87
N ALA A 42 -15.36 -13.53 13.39
CA ALA A 42 -16.63 -13.44 14.11
C ALA A 42 -16.52 -12.59 15.39
N SER A 43 -15.40 -12.69 16.12
CA SER A 43 -15.15 -11.89 17.31
C SER A 43 -14.97 -10.41 16.99
N LEU A 44 -14.27 -10.07 15.89
CA LEU A 44 -14.12 -8.69 15.42
C LEU A 44 -15.46 -8.09 14.95
N TYR A 45 -16.31 -8.90 14.34
CA TYR A 45 -17.61 -8.46 13.84
C TYR A 45 -18.62 -8.23 14.99
N LYS A 46 -18.65 -9.14 15.96
CA LYS A 46 -19.59 -9.12 17.09
C LYS A 46 -19.15 -8.19 18.23
N ASN A 47 -17.98 -7.53 18.14
CA ASN A 47 -17.39 -6.70 19.21
C ASN A 47 -17.26 -7.45 20.56
N VAL A 48 -17.08 -8.78 20.52
CA VAL A 48 -16.91 -9.59 21.71
C VAL A 48 -15.43 -9.63 22.06
N PRO A 49 -15.01 -9.33 23.31
CA PRO A 49 -13.63 -9.48 23.73
C PRO A 49 -13.19 -10.95 23.59
N ILE A 50 -12.05 -11.18 22.96
CA ILE A 50 -11.46 -12.52 22.87
C ILE A 50 -10.98 -12.91 24.26
N GLU A 51 -11.77 -13.70 24.99
CA GLU A 51 -11.28 -14.39 26.17
C GLU A 51 -10.26 -15.44 25.74
N SER A 52 -8.99 -15.19 26.06
CA SER A 52 -7.90 -16.14 25.85
C SER A 52 -8.16 -17.42 26.65
N LYS A 53 -8.69 -18.46 26.01
CA LYS A 53 -8.63 -19.82 26.58
C LYS A 53 -7.16 -20.21 26.74
N LYS A 54 -6.69 -20.18 27.99
CA LYS A 54 -5.42 -20.76 28.41
C LYS A 54 -5.41 -22.26 28.06
N SER A 55 -4.61 -22.62 27.07
CA SER A 55 -4.08 -23.97 26.96
C SER A 55 -2.59 -23.94 27.22
N SER A 56 -2.23 -24.68 28.25
CA SER A 56 -0.96 -25.02 28.86
C SER A 56 0.34 -24.89 28.02
N SER A 57 1.26 -24.17 28.63
CA SER A 57 2.72 -24.43 28.71
C SER A 57 3.51 -24.67 27.43
N THR A 58 4.09 -23.59 26.92
CA THR A 58 5.48 -23.52 26.51
C THR A 58 5.94 -22.07 26.64
N SER A 59 7.07 -21.87 27.33
CA SER A 59 7.68 -20.60 27.65
C SER A 59 8.11 -19.88 26.37
N LEU A 60 7.25 -19.06 25.81
CA LEU A 60 7.60 -18.08 24.79
C LEU A 60 7.82 -16.75 25.47
N GLN A 61 9.05 -16.27 25.37
CA GLN A 61 9.44 -14.94 25.78
C GLN A 61 8.42 -13.94 25.25
N LYS A 62 7.88 -13.16 26.16
CA LYS A 62 7.00 -12.03 25.92
C LYS A 62 7.78 -11.01 25.11
N VAL A 63 7.68 -11.09 23.78
CA VAL A 63 8.17 -10.02 22.91
C VAL A 63 7.25 -8.83 23.15
N SER A 64 7.78 -7.87 23.86
CA SER A 64 7.17 -6.57 24.13
C SER A 64 6.98 -5.85 22.81
N TYR A 65 5.81 -6.01 22.19
CA TYR A 65 5.47 -5.24 21.00
C TYR A 65 5.06 -3.84 21.42
N LEU A 66 5.86 -2.90 20.96
CA LEU A 66 5.56 -1.49 20.77
C LEU A 66 5.45 -0.66 22.08
N GLN A 67 6.60 -0.31 22.57
CA GLN A 67 6.71 1.04 23.08
C GLN A 67 6.51 2.02 21.92
N PRO A 68 5.81 3.16 22.13
CA PRO A 68 5.77 4.22 21.14
C PRO A 68 7.23 4.58 20.83
N ILE A 69 7.54 4.73 19.56
CA ILE A 69 8.84 5.27 19.13
C ILE A 69 8.82 6.74 19.52
N ASP A 70 9.28 7.06 20.69
CA ASP A 70 9.30 8.41 21.25
C ASP A 70 10.49 9.25 20.78
N ASP A 71 11.31 8.78 19.85
CA ASP A 71 12.51 9.50 19.42
C ASP A 71 12.70 9.53 17.90
N VAL A 72 11.82 10.27 17.18
CA VAL A 72 12.15 10.81 15.85
C VAL A 72 11.76 12.27 15.79
N GLU A 73 12.77 13.10 15.87
CA GLU A 73 12.84 14.56 15.61
C GLU A 73 11.55 15.40 15.66
N ASN A 74 11.54 16.27 16.65
CA ASN A 74 10.45 17.05 17.23
C ASN A 74 9.63 18.00 16.34
N ASN A 75 9.84 18.13 15.03
CA ASN A 75 9.06 19.09 14.23
C ASN A 75 8.11 18.46 13.21
N SER A 76 8.40 17.26 12.69
CA SER A 76 7.47 16.55 11.80
C SER A 76 6.37 15.80 12.56
N SER A 77 6.62 15.45 13.81
CA SER A 77 5.69 14.71 14.68
C SER A 77 4.45 15.52 15.08
N PHE A 78 4.56 16.85 15.29
CA PHE A 78 3.43 17.69 15.72
C PHE A 78 2.28 17.72 14.69
N VAL A 79 2.58 17.97 13.42
CA VAL A 79 1.56 18.02 12.35
C VAL A 79 0.98 16.62 12.10
N ILE A 80 1.83 15.60 12.09
CA ILE A 80 1.40 14.21 11.93
C ILE A 80 0.46 13.81 13.07
N ASN A 81 0.85 14.06 14.31
CA ASN A 81 0.01 13.78 15.47
C ASN A 81 -1.33 14.53 15.42
N ALA A 82 -1.31 15.80 15.00
CA ALA A 82 -2.51 16.61 14.87
C ALA A 82 -3.54 15.98 13.89
N TRP A 83 -3.10 15.39 12.77
CA TRP A 83 -3.98 14.71 11.81
C TRP A 83 -4.72 13.51 12.41
N TYR A 84 -4.08 12.80 13.33
CA TYR A 84 -4.67 11.60 13.96
C TYR A 84 -5.44 11.94 15.25
N GLN A 85 -5.05 13.00 15.97
CA GLN A 85 -5.76 13.51 17.14
C GLN A 85 -6.90 14.49 16.82
N LYS A 86 -7.12 14.82 15.55
CA LYS A 86 -8.21 15.68 15.03
C LYS A 86 -8.23 17.08 15.66
N HIS A 87 -7.08 17.72 15.76
CA HIS A 87 -7.00 19.09 16.28
C HIS A 87 -7.81 20.09 15.47
N LEU A 88 -8.55 21.01 16.17
CA LEU A 88 -9.46 21.97 15.54
C LEU A 88 -8.75 22.97 14.61
N TRP A 89 -7.52 23.37 14.90
CA TRP A 89 -6.78 24.30 14.05
C TRP A 89 -6.54 23.79 12.62
N LEU A 90 -6.60 22.47 12.39
CA LEU A 90 -6.48 21.87 11.06
C LEU A 90 -7.61 22.33 10.12
N TYR A 91 -8.76 22.72 10.65
CA TYR A 91 -9.87 23.21 9.81
C TYR A 91 -9.56 24.57 9.16
N LEU A 92 -8.62 25.34 9.67
CA LEU A 92 -8.10 26.53 8.99
C LEU A 92 -7.38 26.19 7.67
N LEU A 93 -6.89 24.97 7.53
CA LEU A 93 -6.22 24.48 6.32
C LEU A 93 -7.19 23.89 5.29
N LEU A 94 -8.49 23.80 5.59
CA LEU A 94 -9.49 23.23 4.68
C LEU A 94 -9.52 23.88 3.29
N PRO A 95 -9.46 25.20 3.12
CA PRO A 95 -9.46 25.80 1.78
C PRO A 95 -8.30 25.27 0.91
N PHE A 96 -7.12 25.10 1.50
CA PHE A 96 -5.94 24.55 0.80
C PHE A 96 -6.14 23.07 0.47
N SER A 97 -6.75 22.30 1.37
CA SER A 97 -7.08 20.89 1.12
C SER A 97 -8.12 20.72 0.01
N TRP A 98 -9.08 21.61 -0.10
CA TRP A 98 -10.05 21.62 -1.21
C TRP A 98 -9.39 21.89 -2.56
N ILE A 99 -8.49 22.86 -2.61
CA ILE A 99 -7.68 23.16 -3.82
C ILE A 99 -6.83 21.94 -4.18
N PHE A 100 -6.14 21.36 -3.21
CA PHE A 100 -5.33 20.15 -3.41
C PHE A 100 -6.17 18.98 -3.93
N THR A 101 -7.31 18.73 -3.31
CA THR A 101 -8.26 17.69 -3.74
C THR A 101 -8.78 17.93 -5.15
N PHE A 102 -9.12 19.18 -5.47
CA PHE A 102 -9.57 19.54 -6.81
C PHE A 102 -8.50 19.26 -7.86
N LEU A 103 -7.26 19.66 -7.60
CA LEU A 103 -6.13 19.47 -8.52
C LEU A 103 -5.81 17.97 -8.71
N THR A 104 -5.76 17.20 -7.63
CA THR A 104 -5.50 15.75 -7.69
C THR A 104 -6.60 15.02 -8.42
N ASN A 105 -7.88 15.33 -8.13
CA ASN A 105 -9.03 14.74 -8.81
C ASN A 105 -9.08 15.12 -10.29
N ARG A 106 -8.77 16.40 -10.65
CA ARG A 106 -8.71 16.84 -12.05
C ARG A 106 -7.62 16.07 -12.80
N ARG A 107 -6.44 15.94 -12.21
CA ARG A 107 -5.33 15.15 -12.80
C ARG A 107 -5.76 13.70 -13.02
N ARG A 108 -6.30 13.04 -12.01
CA ARG A 108 -6.77 11.66 -12.06
C ARG A 108 -7.82 11.46 -13.16
N ARG A 109 -8.85 12.34 -13.20
CA ARG A 109 -9.92 12.27 -14.21
C ARG A 109 -9.40 12.36 -15.65
N LYS A 110 -8.33 13.13 -15.91
CA LYS A 110 -7.72 13.22 -17.24
C LYS A 110 -7.16 11.87 -17.70
N TYR A 111 -6.55 11.11 -16.81
CA TYR A 111 -6.05 9.76 -17.10
C TYR A 111 -7.19 8.76 -17.26
N LEU A 112 -8.16 8.74 -16.35
CA LEU A 112 -9.32 7.85 -16.42
C LEU A 112 -10.17 8.07 -17.69
N LYS A 113 -10.25 9.31 -18.18
CA LYS A 113 -10.95 9.64 -19.43
C LYS A 113 -10.07 9.48 -20.68
N ASN A 114 -8.90 8.85 -20.57
CA ASN A 114 -7.92 8.68 -21.65
C ASN A 114 -7.54 10.00 -22.38
N GLN A 115 -7.72 11.15 -21.72
CA GLN A 115 -7.28 12.46 -22.26
C GLN A 115 -5.75 12.62 -22.21
N ILE A 116 -5.09 11.84 -21.36
CA ILE A 116 -3.63 11.73 -21.28
C ILE A 116 -3.31 10.25 -21.34
N SER A 117 -2.47 9.86 -22.29
CA SER A 117 -2.03 8.48 -22.44
C SER A 117 -1.19 8.02 -21.25
N SER A 118 -1.43 6.82 -20.76
CA SER A 118 -0.54 6.12 -19.85
C SER A 118 0.36 5.18 -20.66
N PHE A 119 1.59 5.02 -20.21
CA PHE A 119 2.51 4.01 -20.75
C PHE A 119 1.95 2.61 -20.44
N LYS A 120 1.83 1.78 -21.47
CA LYS A 120 1.31 0.43 -21.39
C LYS A 120 2.38 -0.57 -21.83
N THR A 121 2.44 -1.71 -21.20
CA THR A 121 3.31 -2.84 -21.54
C THR A 121 2.48 -4.12 -21.55
N ASP A 122 2.95 -5.14 -22.27
CA ASP A 122 2.31 -6.47 -22.30
C ASP A 122 2.54 -7.24 -21.00
N THR A 123 3.62 -6.93 -20.28
CA THR A 123 3.89 -7.51 -18.96
C THR A 123 2.96 -6.88 -17.91
N PRO A 124 2.18 -7.68 -17.17
CA PRO A 124 1.28 -7.17 -16.14
C PRO A 124 1.98 -6.33 -15.07
N VAL A 125 1.40 -5.19 -14.72
CA VAL A 125 1.92 -4.26 -13.72
C VAL A 125 1.02 -4.26 -12.48
N VAL A 126 1.59 -4.67 -11.36
CA VAL A 126 0.95 -4.63 -10.04
C VAL A 126 1.50 -3.44 -9.25
N VAL A 127 0.64 -2.51 -8.90
CA VAL A 127 1.02 -1.34 -8.11
C VAL A 127 0.69 -1.57 -6.65
N VAL A 128 1.68 -1.42 -5.78
CA VAL A 128 1.49 -1.38 -4.33
C VAL A 128 1.71 0.05 -3.86
N GLY A 129 0.74 0.60 -3.17
CA GLY A 129 0.82 1.99 -2.72
C GLY A 129 -0.08 2.29 -1.53
N ASN A 130 -0.05 3.53 -1.07
CA ASN A 130 -0.95 4.01 -0.03
C ASN A 130 -1.50 5.39 -0.37
N ILE A 131 -2.57 5.76 0.30
CA ILE A 131 -3.17 7.09 0.18
C ILE A 131 -2.78 8.02 1.31
N ASN A 132 -2.15 7.52 2.38
CA ASN A 132 -1.70 8.31 3.51
C ASN A 132 -0.27 8.81 3.31
N ILE A 133 0.05 9.95 3.90
CA ILE A 133 1.43 10.41 4.06
C ILE A 133 2.06 9.61 5.21
N GLY A 134 3.27 9.08 4.99
CA GLY A 134 4.04 8.32 5.97
C GLY A 134 4.20 6.84 5.64
N GLY A 135 4.92 6.14 6.47
CA GLY A 135 5.17 4.70 6.35
C GLY A 135 3.91 3.88 6.68
N THR A 136 3.54 2.95 5.80
CA THR A 136 2.38 2.04 5.96
C THR A 136 2.75 0.59 5.67
N GLY A 137 4.05 0.25 5.65
CA GLY A 137 4.48 -1.12 5.39
C GLY A 137 4.41 -1.55 3.91
N LYS A 138 4.40 -0.62 2.94
CA LYS A 138 4.37 -0.95 1.51
C LYS A 138 5.54 -1.83 1.07
N THR A 139 6.75 -1.39 1.36
CA THR A 139 7.97 -2.09 0.92
C THR A 139 8.09 -3.51 1.48
N PRO A 140 7.80 -3.78 2.77
CA PRO A 140 7.67 -5.15 3.27
C PRO A 140 6.62 -5.98 2.54
N LEU A 141 5.46 -5.39 2.19
CA LEU A 141 4.43 -6.09 1.43
C LEU A 141 4.88 -6.40 0.00
N VAL A 142 5.53 -5.45 -0.70
CA VAL A 142 6.13 -5.69 -2.02
C VAL A 142 7.12 -6.85 -1.95
N LYS A 143 7.99 -6.86 -0.92
CA LYS A 143 8.93 -7.94 -0.65
C LYS A 143 8.24 -9.29 -0.49
N TYR A 144 7.17 -9.34 0.30
CA TYR A 144 6.39 -10.55 0.53
C TYR A 144 5.74 -11.05 -0.77
N ILE A 145 5.08 -10.16 -1.54
CA ILE A 145 4.44 -10.51 -2.81
C ILE A 145 5.48 -11.02 -3.80
N ALA A 146 6.61 -10.32 -3.95
CA ALA A 146 7.68 -10.72 -4.84
C ALA A 146 8.21 -12.13 -4.50
N SER A 147 8.45 -12.42 -3.21
CA SER A 147 8.86 -13.75 -2.76
C SER A 147 7.82 -14.80 -3.13
N LYS A 148 6.54 -14.56 -2.86
CA LYS A 148 5.46 -15.51 -3.15
C LYS A 148 5.26 -15.78 -4.64
N LEU A 149 5.45 -14.78 -5.50
CA LEU A 149 5.40 -14.95 -6.95
C LEU A 149 6.60 -15.76 -7.45
N LYS A 150 7.80 -15.49 -6.91
CA LYS A 150 9.01 -16.28 -7.21
C LYS A 150 8.88 -17.73 -6.76
N ASP A 151 8.32 -17.98 -5.58
CA ASP A 151 8.04 -19.34 -5.09
C ASP A 151 7.14 -20.13 -6.04
N ARG A 152 6.33 -19.43 -6.87
CA ARG A 152 5.49 -20.01 -7.93
C ARG A 152 6.17 -20.09 -9.30
N GLY A 153 7.46 -19.79 -9.36
CA GLY A 153 8.26 -19.87 -10.60
C GLY A 153 8.15 -18.66 -11.51
N LEU A 154 7.49 -17.56 -11.09
CA LEU A 154 7.35 -16.35 -11.89
C LEU A 154 8.60 -15.47 -11.82
N LYS A 155 8.99 -14.91 -12.96
CA LYS A 155 10.07 -13.93 -13.07
C LYS A 155 9.54 -12.55 -12.71
N VAL A 156 9.89 -12.06 -11.53
CA VAL A 156 9.41 -10.79 -10.99
C VAL A 156 10.41 -9.67 -11.24
N GLY A 157 9.97 -8.58 -11.87
CA GLY A 157 10.70 -7.33 -11.93
C GLY A 157 10.14 -6.31 -10.92
N ILE A 158 10.99 -5.43 -10.37
CA ILE A 158 10.58 -4.45 -9.39
C ILE A 158 10.97 -3.05 -9.87
N VAL A 159 10.05 -2.09 -9.75
CA VAL A 159 10.32 -0.68 -10.00
C VAL A 159 9.97 0.16 -8.79
N SER A 160 10.88 1.03 -8.35
CA SER A 160 10.66 1.94 -7.24
C SER A 160 11.13 3.36 -7.55
N ARG A 161 10.71 4.33 -6.73
CA ARG A 161 11.11 5.74 -6.89
C ARG A 161 12.56 6.00 -6.52
N GLY A 162 13.10 5.18 -5.60
CA GLY A 162 14.39 5.42 -4.99
C GLY A 162 14.35 6.62 -4.05
N TYR A 163 13.36 6.62 -3.13
CA TYR A 163 13.28 7.66 -2.11
C TYR A 163 14.53 7.64 -1.22
N GLY A 164 15.09 8.82 -0.93
CA GLY A 164 16.34 8.94 -0.17
C GLY A 164 17.62 8.67 -0.98
N GLY A 165 17.52 8.14 -2.19
CA GLY A 165 18.66 7.93 -3.08
C GLY A 165 19.12 9.17 -3.84
N ASN A 166 20.40 9.23 -4.15
CA ASN A 166 21.01 10.28 -4.95
C ASN A 166 21.49 9.74 -6.29
N PHE A 167 20.61 9.80 -7.30
CA PHE A 167 20.90 9.36 -8.67
C PHE A 167 20.11 10.19 -9.69
N SER A 168 20.56 10.19 -10.92
CA SER A 168 19.86 10.81 -12.06
C SER A 168 19.50 9.76 -13.11
N GLY A 169 18.34 9.92 -13.74
CA GLY A 169 17.86 8.94 -14.71
C GLY A 169 17.35 7.66 -14.07
N THR A 170 17.54 6.54 -14.76
CA THR A 170 17.21 5.19 -14.24
C THR A 170 18.45 4.55 -13.63
N LEU A 171 18.32 4.02 -12.43
CA LEU A 171 19.36 3.26 -11.74
C LEU A 171 18.89 1.80 -11.62
N ARG A 172 19.66 0.87 -12.18
CA ARG A 172 19.54 -0.54 -11.86
C ARG A 172 20.27 -0.79 -10.55
N VAL A 173 19.60 -1.42 -9.60
CA VAL A 173 20.17 -1.76 -8.29
C VAL A 173 20.69 -3.19 -8.33
N ASP A 174 21.94 -3.35 -7.96
CA ASP A 174 22.64 -4.63 -7.80
C ASP A 174 23.35 -4.69 -6.43
N ASP A 175 23.99 -5.81 -6.14
CA ASP A 175 24.69 -6.06 -4.86
C ASP A 175 25.82 -5.05 -4.60
N ASN A 176 26.37 -4.41 -5.65
CA ASN A 176 27.47 -3.44 -5.56
C ASN A 176 26.94 -1.99 -5.48
N THR A 177 25.62 -1.79 -5.57
CA THR A 177 25.04 -0.46 -5.57
C THR A 177 25.14 0.18 -4.19
N GLU A 178 25.85 1.30 -4.09
CA GLU A 178 26.02 2.03 -2.84
C GLU A 178 24.67 2.48 -2.27
N TYR A 179 24.48 2.27 -0.98
CA TYR A 179 23.31 2.71 -0.20
C TYR A 179 22.93 4.19 -0.42
N LYS A 180 23.92 5.08 -0.47
CA LYS A 180 23.71 6.51 -0.72
C LYS A 180 23.07 6.80 -2.08
N LYS A 181 23.28 5.90 -3.07
CA LYS A 181 22.70 6.05 -4.41
C LYS A 181 21.27 5.51 -4.47
N SER A 182 21.01 4.37 -3.83
CA SER A 182 19.70 3.68 -3.94
C SER A 182 18.68 4.09 -2.89
N GLY A 183 19.12 4.43 -1.68
CA GLY A 183 18.25 4.69 -0.52
C GLY A 183 17.82 3.43 0.21
N ASP A 184 17.26 3.59 1.41
CA ASP A 184 16.93 2.51 2.35
C ASP A 184 15.90 1.52 1.80
N GLU A 185 14.81 2.04 1.25
CA GLU A 185 13.71 1.22 0.73
C GLU A 185 14.17 0.32 -0.41
N ALA A 186 15.04 0.83 -1.28
CA ALA A 186 15.59 0.06 -2.39
C ALA A 186 16.51 -1.06 -1.92
N GLN A 187 17.31 -0.83 -0.89
CA GLN A 187 18.16 -1.87 -0.32
C GLN A 187 17.34 -3.02 0.30
N MET A 188 16.20 -2.74 0.90
CA MET A 188 15.29 -3.77 1.40
C MET A 188 14.78 -4.68 0.28
N LEU A 189 14.62 -4.15 -0.94
CA LEU A 189 14.14 -4.87 -2.12
C LEU A 189 15.26 -5.56 -2.90
N ALA A 190 16.49 -5.04 -2.85
CA ALA A 190 17.64 -5.58 -3.57
C ALA A 190 17.95 -7.04 -3.17
N ASN A 191 17.75 -7.40 -1.89
CA ASN A 191 18.00 -8.75 -1.36
C ASN A 191 17.04 -9.84 -1.92
N LEU A 192 16.15 -9.50 -2.85
CA LEU A 192 15.17 -10.45 -3.41
C LEU A 192 15.68 -11.25 -4.60
N ASN A 193 16.91 -10.99 -5.07
CA ASN A 193 17.43 -11.56 -6.33
C ASN A 193 16.40 -11.37 -7.50
N ALA A 194 15.80 -10.20 -7.55
CA ALA A 194 14.88 -9.76 -8.60
C ALA A 194 15.44 -8.47 -9.21
N PRO A 195 15.37 -8.27 -10.54
CA PRO A 195 15.82 -7.03 -11.15
C PRO A 195 15.04 -5.84 -10.56
N LEU A 196 15.77 -4.88 -10.00
CA LEU A 196 15.23 -3.69 -9.36
C LEU A 196 15.71 -2.43 -10.07
N TYR A 197 14.75 -1.62 -10.53
CA TYR A 197 15.02 -0.37 -11.23
C TYR A 197 14.40 0.82 -10.50
N LEU A 198 15.22 1.84 -10.27
CA LEU A 198 14.80 3.07 -9.59
C LEU A 198 14.72 4.20 -10.61
N ASP A 199 13.59 4.91 -10.65
CA ASP A 199 13.42 6.12 -11.44
C ASP A 199 12.22 6.93 -10.93
N LYS A 200 12.35 8.26 -10.93
CA LYS A 200 11.21 9.18 -10.73
C LYS A 200 10.21 9.08 -11.87
N ASN A 201 10.65 8.72 -13.08
CA ASN A 201 9.83 8.41 -14.24
C ASN A 201 9.60 6.91 -14.35
N ARG A 202 8.52 6.41 -13.73
CA ARG A 202 8.15 4.97 -13.70
C ARG A 202 8.07 4.32 -15.09
N PRO A 203 7.42 4.93 -16.11
CA PRO A 203 7.44 4.41 -17.47
C PRO A 203 8.84 4.09 -17.98
N ARG A 204 9.80 4.99 -17.75
CA ARG A 204 11.20 4.78 -18.17
C ARG A 204 11.86 3.64 -17.39
N ALA A 205 11.60 3.54 -16.09
CA ALA A 205 12.09 2.41 -15.28
C ALA A 205 11.56 1.07 -15.81
N ILE A 206 10.27 0.99 -16.11
CA ILE A 206 9.64 -0.21 -16.67
C ILE A 206 10.24 -0.54 -18.03
N GLN A 207 10.40 0.46 -18.92
CA GLN A 207 10.97 0.24 -20.23
C GLN A 207 12.39 -0.33 -20.16
N ASN A 208 13.25 0.21 -19.28
CA ASN A 208 14.60 -0.32 -19.08
C ASN A 208 14.57 -1.73 -18.47
N LEU A 209 13.66 -1.95 -17.52
CA LEU A 209 13.48 -3.27 -16.89
C LEU A 209 13.15 -4.34 -17.93
N ILE A 210 12.14 -4.11 -18.79
CA ILE A 210 11.69 -5.10 -19.78
C ILE A 210 12.67 -5.25 -20.94
N ASN A 211 13.45 -4.22 -21.28
CA ASN A 211 14.46 -4.32 -22.33
C ASN A 211 15.66 -5.17 -21.91
N GLU A 212 15.98 -5.18 -20.62
CA GLU A 212 17.16 -5.85 -20.09
C GLU A 212 16.83 -7.19 -19.42
N ASN A 213 15.55 -7.44 -19.09
CA ASN A 213 15.14 -8.61 -18.33
C ASN A 213 13.81 -9.17 -18.87
N ASP A 214 13.73 -10.49 -18.89
CA ASP A 214 12.49 -11.21 -19.16
C ASP A 214 11.70 -11.34 -17.84
N CYS A 215 10.55 -10.67 -17.76
CA CYS A 215 9.69 -10.62 -16.57
C CYS A 215 8.26 -11.04 -16.90
N ASP A 216 7.69 -11.91 -16.06
CA ASP A 216 6.30 -12.33 -16.13
C ASP A 216 5.36 -11.33 -15.45
N VAL A 217 5.89 -10.57 -14.48
CA VAL A 217 5.13 -9.57 -13.71
C VAL A 217 6.05 -8.47 -13.18
N ILE A 218 5.54 -7.25 -13.16
CA ILE A 218 6.24 -6.07 -12.64
C ILE A 218 5.53 -5.58 -11.38
N LEU A 219 6.26 -5.45 -10.28
CA LEU A 219 5.78 -4.83 -9.05
C LEU A 219 6.27 -3.39 -8.97
N SER A 220 5.35 -2.45 -8.78
CA SER A 220 5.69 -1.05 -8.57
C SER A 220 5.46 -0.64 -7.12
N ASP A 221 6.55 -0.32 -6.41
CA ASP A 221 6.50 0.20 -5.04
C ASP A 221 6.19 1.70 -5.04
N ASP A 222 5.27 2.12 -4.15
CA ASP A 222 4.75 3.50 -4.00
C ASP A 222 4.30 4.12 -5.34
N GLY A 223 3.59 3.33 -6.16
CA GLY A 223 3.19 3.71 -7.52
C GLY A 223 1.78 4.27 -7.66
N LEU A 224 0.96 4.35 -6.57
CA LEU A 224 -0.46 4.64 -6.66
C LEU A 224 -0.78 5.98 -7.35
N GLN A 225 -0.02 7.04 -7.08
CA GLN A 225 -0.19 8.37 -7.67
C GLN A 225 0.50 8.55 -9.03
N HIS A 226 1.14 7.49 -9.57
CA HIS A 226 1.85 7.52 -10.86
C HIS A 226 0.96 7.14 -12.04
N TYR A 227 -0.06 7.94 -12.35
CA TYR A 227 -1.04 7.69 -13.43
C TYR A 227 -0.45 7.62 -14.85
N LYS A 228 0.79 8.06 -15.06
CA LYS A 228 1.51 7.90 -16.35
C LYS A 228 1.82 6.43 -16.68
N MET A 229 1.74 5.54 -15.72
CA MET A 229 1.98 4.12 -15.82
C MET A 229 0.63 3.39 -15.78
N HIS A 230 0.35 2.60 -16.81
CA HIS A 230 -0.79 1.67 -16.79
C HIS A 230 -0.56 0.64 -15.68
N ARG A 231 -1.63 0.14 -15.14
CA ARG A 231 -1.62 -0.85 -14.05
C ARG A 231 -2.78 -1.82 -14.24
N ASP A 232 -2.51 -3.09 -14.04
CA ASP A 232 -3.50 -4.15 -14.16
C ASP A 232 -4.11 -4.46 -12.78
N ILE A 233 -3.29 -4.34 -11.72
CA ILE A 233 -3.73 -4.55 -10.33
C ILE A 233 -3.22 -3.39 -9.47
N GLU A 234 -4.10 -2.89 -8.60
CA GLU A 234 -3.75 -1.92 -7.54
C GLU A 234 -3.96 -2.55 -6.16
N ILE A 235 -2.93 -2.49 -5.33
CA ILE A 235 -2.96 -2.91 -3.93
C ILE A 235 -2.78 -1.68 -3.07
N ILE A 236 -3.79 -1.34 -2.29
CA ILE A 236 -3.78 -0.18 -1.41
C ILE A 236 -3.51 -0.64 0.02
N VAL A 237 -2.40 -0.16 0.57
CA VAL A 237 -1.99 -0.47 1.94
C VAL A 237 -2.47 0.63 2.87
N ILE A 238 -3.21 0.25 3.89
CA ILE A 238 -3.70 1.17 4.93
C ILE A 238 -3.23 0.64 6.29
N ASP A 239 -2.57 1.50 7.06
CA ASP A 239 -2.17 1.18 8.42
C ASP A 239 -3.40 0.97 9.32
N GLY A 240 -3.48 -0.16 10.00
CA GLY A 240 -4.64 -0.56 10.81
C GLY A 240 -4.89 0.35 12.01
N PHE A 241 -3.85 0.87 12.60
CA PHE A 241 -3.93 1.76 13.75
C PHE A 241 -4.26 3.20 13.34
N ARG A 242 -3.50 3.74 12.38
CA ARG A 242 -3.63 5.12 11.90
C ARG A 242 -4.85 5.32 10.99
N ARG A 243 -5.28 4.27 10.30
CA ARG A 243 -6.40 4.30 9.35
C ARG A 243 -6.26 5.45 8.35
N LEU A 244 -7.33 6.23 8.18
CA LEU A 244 -7.37 7.41 7.31
C LEU A 244 -7.16 8.73 8.08
N GLY A 245 -6.75 8.67 9.34
CA GLY A 245 -6.62 9.83 10.22
C GLY A 245 -7.94 10.57 10.38
N ASN A 246 -7.92 11.91 10.20
CA ASN A 246 -9.12 12.74 10.22
C ASN A 246 -9.95 12.66 8.93
N GLY A 247 -9.54 11.86 7.94
CA GLY A 247 -10.23 11.68 6.65
C GLY A 247 -10.06 12.82 5.65
N LEU A 248 -9.29 13.85 6.00
CA LEU A 248 -9.02 15.00 5.14
C LEU A 248 -7.77 14.79 4.28
N THR A 249 -7.74 15.49 3.15
CA THR A 249 -6.55 15.51 2.30
C THR A 249 -5.53 16.53 2.81
N PHE A 250 -4.29 16.38 2.36
CA PHE A 250 -3.21 17.33 2.64
C PHE A 250 -3.61 18.78 2.23
N PRO A 251 -3.29 19.82 3.01
CA PRO A 251 -2.53 19.80 4.26
C PRO A 251 -3.37 19.64 5.55
N ALA A 252 -4.70 19.68 5.50
CA ALA A 252 -5.54 19.56 6.68
C ALA A 252 -5.61 18.13 7.24
N GLY A 253 -5.19 17.14 6.48
CA GLY A 253 -5.14 15.74 6.87
C GLY A 253 -4.06 14.95 6.17
N PRO A 254 -3.92 13.66 6.51
CA PRO A 254 -2.83 12.81 6.03
C PRO A 254 -3.02 12.28 4.61
N LEU A 255 -4.17 12.51 3.96
CA LEU A 255 -4.48 11.85 2.70
C LEU A 255 -3.83 12.55 1.51
N ARG A 256 -3.14 11.77 0.67
CA ARG A 256 -2.58 12.20 -0.63
C ARG A 256 -3.67 12.37 -1.69
N GLU A 257 -4.77 11.65 -1.53
CA GLU A 257 -5.97 11.69 -2.40
C GLU A 257 -7.21 11.44 -1.57
N SER A 258 -8.37 11.80 -2.11
CA SER A 258 -9.65 11.51 -1.43
C SER A 258 -9.85 10.01 -1.25
N SER A 259 -10.35 9.58 -0.09
CA SER A 259 -10.71 8.19 0.18
C SER A 259 -11.70 7.63 -0.86
N LYS A 260 -12.55 8.46 -1.44
CA LYS A 260 -13.45 8.10 -2.55
C LYS A 260 -12.69 7.65 -3.80
N SER A 261 -11.43 8.08 -3.97
CA SER A 261 -10.60 7.63 -5.09
C SER A 261 -10.32 6.13 -5.04
N CYS A 262 -10.24 5.53 -3.86
CA CYS A 262 -10.01 4.10 -3.68
C CYS A 262 -11.28 3.27 -3.88
N LEU A 263 -12.45 3.84 -3.57
CA LEU A 263 -13.74 3.14 -3.62
C LEU A 263 -14.32 3.06 -5.05
N LEU A 264 -13.94 3.98 -5.95
CA LEU A 264 -14.43 3.99 -7.33
C LEU A 264 -13.94 2.81 -8.17
N TYR A 265 -12.83 2.16 -7.80
CA TYR A 265 -12.35 0.95 -8.48
C TYR A 265 -13.16 -0.31 -8.14
N THR A 266 -13.92 -0.30 -7.05
CA THR A 266 -14.78 -1.43 -6.67
C THR A 266 -16.17 -1.35 -7.31
N SER A 267 -16.64 -0.14 -7.68
CA SER A 267 -17.96 0.05 -8.31
C SER A 267 -17.94 -0.22 -9.82
N ASP A 268 -16.87 0.16 -10.52
CA ASP A 268 -16.79 -0.04 -11.98
C ASP A 268 -16.68 -1.53 -12.36
N ALA A 269 -16.05 -2.36 -11.51
CA ALA A 269 -15.99 -3.81 -11.73
C ALA A 269 -17.35 -4.52 -11.53
N ALA A 270 -18.32 -3.88 -10.86
CA ALA A 270 -19.68 -4.40 -10.68
C ALA A 270 -20.62 -4.02 -11.85
N ASP A 271 -20.31 -2.93 -12.57
CA ASP A 271 -21.13 -2.46 -13.69
C ASP A 271 -20.78 -3.12 -15.03
N GLU A 272 -19.57 -3.71 -15.18
CA GLU A 272 -19.21 -4.48 -16.40
C GLU A 272 -19.88 -5.86 -16.50
N LYS A 273 -20.67 -6.28 -15.51
CA LYS A 273 -21.41 -7.56 -15.49
C LYS A 273 -22.93 -7.40 -15.68
N ARG A 274 -23.37 -6.26 -16.26
CA ARG A 274 -24.77 -6.09 -16.69
C ARG A 274 -24.91 -6.00 -18.18
#